data_2955e04761f8a7b0ef91c90787a0f578
#
_entry.id   2955e04761f8a7b0ef91c90787a0f578
#
_cell.length_a   1.000
_cell.length_b   1.000
_cell.length_c   1.000
_cell.angle_alpha   90.00
_cell.angle_beta   90.00
_cell.angle_gamma   90.00
#
_symmetry.space_group_name_H-M   'P 1'
#
loop_
_entity.id
_entity.type
_entity.pdbx_description
1 polymer ?
#
loop_
_entity_poly.entity_id
_entity_poly.type
_entity_poly.pdbx_seq_one_letter_code
_entity_poly.pdbx_strand_id
1 'polypeptide(L)'
;MGYKGAFPYAYTYRQTRVRFYIMLTIESLQAVCKTQNGKQQSVIFAALLAEIMPLWAINTPQRQAMFIAQCLHESGEFRYLAELGNDKYLAKYDTGTLAKRLGNTPEADGDGQLYKGRGLIQITGRYNYQQCGHALQLTLLKTPQLLENPRHAVASACWFWADKKLNRFADNNQITDCTRVINGGTNGLKERIDYWRKLRLAFGIA
;
A
#
# COMPACT_ATOMS: atom_id res chain seq x y z
N MET A 1 18.44 -1.98 21.15
CA MET A 1 17.19 -1.68 21.89
C MET A 1 16.03 -2.28 21.11
N GLY A 2 15.46 -3.37 21.67
CA GLY A 2 14.50 -4.20 20.95
C GLY A 2 13.13 -3.55 20.81
N TYR A 3 12.60 -3.55 19.62
CA TYR A 3 11.19 -3.27 19.33
C TYR A 3 10.35 -4.44 19.89
N LYS A 4 9.84 -4.29 21.11
CA LYS A 4 8.73 -5.10 21.63
C LYS A 4 7.44 -4.48 21.12
N GLY A 5 6.95 -4.96 19.99
CA GLY A 5 5.67 -4.62 19.41
C GLY A 5 5.20 -5.79 18.57
N ALA A 6 4.75 -6.85 19.23
CA ALA A 6 3.99 -7.91 18.56
C ALA A 6 2.67 -7.28 18.10
N PHE A 7 2.51 -7.06 16.80
CA PHE A 7 1.22 -6.73 16.21
C PHE A 7 0.35 -7.97 16.26
N PRO A 8 -0.84 -7.90 16.84
CA PRO A 8 -1.65 -9.06 17.10
C PRO A 8 -2.44 -9.45 15.85
N TYR A 9 -1.89 -10.29 14.99
CA TYR A 9 -2.71 -11.05 14.03
C TYR A 9 -3.50 -12.21 14.68
N ALA A 10 -3.35 -12.37 16.00
CA ALA A 10 -4.17 -13.25 16.83
C ALA A 10 -5.25 -12.42 17.55
N TYR A 11 -6.12 -11.75 16.80
CA TYR A 11 -7.32 -11.19 17.41
C TYR A 11 -8.45 -12.22 17.31
N THR A 12 -8.63 -12.96 18.43
CA THR A 12 -9.93 -13.51 18.78
C THR A 12 -10.98 -12.39 18.68
N TYR A 13 -11.98 -12.64 17.86
CA TYR A 13 -13.16 -11.84 17.62
C TYR A 13 -13.89 -11.56 18.96
N ARG A 14 -13.49 -10.53 19.69
CA ARG A 14 -14.33 -9.95 20.74
C ARG A 14 -15.13 -8.85 20.08
N GLN A 15 -16.44 -9.12 19.94
CA GLN A 15 -17.46 -8.16 19.53
C GLN A 15 -17.50 -6.96 20.50
N THR A 16 -16.66 -5.98 20.31
CA THR A 16 -16.96 -4.62 20.73
C THR A 16 -17.57 -3.92 19.52
N ARG A 17 -18.87 -3.60 19.61
CA ARG A 17 -19.58 -2.76 18.64
C ARG A 17 -19.02 -1.33 18.67
N VAL A 18 -17.82 -1.14 18.14
CA VAL A 18 -17.38 0.17 17.69
C VAL A 18 -17.99 0.30 16.29
N ARG A 19 -19.00 1.15 16.12
CA ARG A 19 -19.50 1.57 14.82
C ARG A 19 -18.34 2.34 14.15
N PHE A 20 -17.44 1.64 13.49
CA PHE A 20 -16.56 2.28 12.53
C PHE A 20 -17.47 2.77 11.40
N TYR A 21 -17.54 4.08 11.21
CA TYR A 21 -18.16 4.64 10.02
C TYR A 21 -17.29 4.24 8.82
N ILE A 22 -17.57 3.07 8.25
CA ILE A 22 -17.00 2.66 6.98
C ILE A 22 -17.73 3.46 5.92
N MET A 23 -17.14 4.58 5.50
CA MET A 23 -17.69 5.41 4.43
C MET A 23 -17.31 4.86 3.05
N LEU A 24 -16.40 3.89 2.99
CA LEU A 24 -15.99 3.26 1.75
C LEU A 24 -17.01 2.20 1.32
N THR A 25 -17.71 2.48 0.22
CA THR A 25 -18.56 1.53 -0.48
C THR A 25 -17.98 1.21 -1.86
N ILE A 26 -18.49 0.16 -2.51
CA ILE A 26 -18.12 -0.16 -3.89
C ILE A 26 -18.42 1.03 -4.79
N GLU A 27 -19.60 1.63 -4.62
CA GLU A 27 -20.07 2.77 -5.44
C GLU A 27 -19.18 4.00 -5.29
N SER A 28 -18.79 4.33 -4.03
CA SER A 28 -17.90 5.46 -3.76
C SER A 28 -16.53 5.25 -4.40
N LEU A 29 -16.00 4.02 -4.36
CA LEU A 29 -14.71 3.70 -4.96
C LEU A 29 -14.79 3.69 -6.50
N GLN A 30 -15.88 3.14 -7.07
CA GLN A 30 -16.12 3.15 -8.51
C GLN A 30 -16.28 4.57 -9.07
N ALA A 31 -16.97 5.46 -8.33
CA ALA A 31 -17.16 6.85 -8.75
C ALA A 31 -15.83 7.62 -8.87
N VAL A 32 -14.82 7.23 -8.13
CA VAL A 32 -13.49 7.85 -8.14
C VAL A 32 -12.61 7.31 -9.26
N CYS A 33 -12.75 6.02 -9.61
CA CYS A 33 -11.96 5.35 -10.63
C CYS A 33 -12.30 5.92 -12.04
N LYS A 34 -11.26 6.15 -12.83
CA LYS A 34 -11.34 6.70 -14.20
C LYS A 34 -11.45 5.59 -15.24
N THR A 35 -10.89 4.42 -14.94
CA THR A 35 -10.82 3.30 -15.88
C THR A 35 -11.92 2.26 -15.62
N GLN A 36 -12.34 1.57 -16.67
CA GLN A 36 -13.27 0.45 -16.53
C GLN A 36 -12.68 -0.67 -15.67
N ASN A 37 -11.39 -0.93 -15.82
CA ASN A 37 -10.67 -1.91 -14.98
C ASN A 37 -10.73 -1.51 -13.50
N GLY A 38 -10.43 -0.25 -13.16
CA GLY A 38 -10.52 0.25 -11.79
C GLY A 38 -11.91 0.07 -11.20
N LYS A 39 -12.97 0.35 -11.96
CA LYS A 39 -14.35 0.13 -11.51
C LYS A 39 -14.65 -1.35 -11.26
N GLN A 40 -14.14 -2.26 -12.08
CA GLN A 40 -14.30 -3.71 -11.88
C GLN A 40 -13.52 -4.17 -10.64
N GLN A 41 -12.27 -3.73 -10.48
CA GLN A 41 -11.44 -4.08 -9.32
C GLN A 41 -11.99 -3.52 -8.00
N SER A 42 -12.70 -2.39 -8.03
CA SER A 42 -13.34 -1.81 -6.85
C SER A 42 -14.27 -2.77 -6.13
N VAL A 43 -14.88 -3.74 -6.83
CA VAL A 43 -15.75 -4.76 -6.21
C VAL A 43 -14.97 -5.61 -5.20
N ILE A 44 -13.72 -5.97 -5.52
CA ILE A 44 -12.85 -6.78 -4.67
C ILE A 44 -12.19 -5.89 -3.61
N PHE A 45 -11.62 -4.77 -4.05
CA PHE A 45 -10.77 -3.95 -3.18
C PHE A 45 -11.55 -3.13 -2.16
N ALA A 46 -12.82 -2.74 -2.41
CA ALA A 46 -13.62 -2.01 -1.43
C ALA A 46 -13.79 -2.81 -0.13
N ALA A 47 -14.16 -4.09 -0.24
CA ALA A 47 -14.34 -4.95 0.92
C ALA A 47 -13.02 -5.18 1.68
N LEU A 48 -11.92 -5.43 0.96
CA LEU A 48 -10.60 -5.66 1.57
C LEU A 48 -10.04 -4.40 2.24
N LEU A 49 -10.20 -3.23 1.62
CA LEU A 49 -9.81 -1.95 2.20
C LEU A 49 -10.62 -1.66 3.47
N ALA A 50 -11.94 -1.85 3.43
CA ALA A 50 -12.82 -1.64 4.57
C ALA A 50 -12.47 -2.55 5.75
N GLU A 51 -12.09 -3.79 5.50
CA GLU A 51 -11.68 -4.76 6.53
C GLU A 51 -10.31 -4.45 7.12
N ILE A 52 -9.32 -4.14 6.27
CA ILE A 52 -7.90 -4.15 6.68
C ILE A 52 -7.44 -2.78 7.18
N MET A 53 -7.88 -1.67 6.57
CA MET A 53 -7.44 -0.31 6.95
C MET A 53 -7.61 -0.02 8.46
N PRO A 54 -8.75 -0.36 9.11
CA PRO A 54 -8.94 -0.08 10.54
C PRO A 54 -7.92 -0.78 11.44
N LEU A 55 -7.41 -1.95 11.04
CA LEU A 55 -6.41 -2.72 11.80
C LEU A 55 -5.07 -1.98 11.89
N TRP A 56 -4.84 -1.02 10.99
CA TRP A 56 -3.63 -0.21 10.89
C TRP A 56 -3.87 1.26 11.25
N ALA A 57 -4.92 1.55 12.02
CA ALA A 57 -5.35 2.90 12.41
C ALA A 57 -5.64 3.85 11.23
N ILE A 58 -5.95 3.30 10.04
CA ILE A 58 -6.47 4.05 8.90
C ILE A 58 -8.00 4.04 9.00
N ASN A 59 -8.52 4.69 10.03
CA ASN A 59 -9.89 4.52 10.51
C ASN A 59 -10.72 5.82 10.56
N THR A 60 -10.16 6.93 10.07
CA THR A 60 -10.91 8.18 9.87
C THR A 60 -11.14 8.43 8.37
N PRO A 61 -12.21 9.15 7.98
CA PRO A 61 -12.45 9.48 6.57
C PRO A 61 -11.27 10.18 5.91
N GLN A 62 -10.56 11.08 6.62
CA GLN A 62 -9.39 11.79 6.13
C GLN A 62 -8.24 10.82 5.81
N ARG A 63 -7.94 9.90 6.74
CA ARG A 63 -6.87 8.90 6.56
C ARG A 63 -7.20 7.94 5.42
N GLN A 64 -8.45 7.46 5.37
CA GLN A 64 -8.92 6.56 4.31
C GLN A 64 -8.86 7.23 2.93
N ALA A 65 -9.35 8.46 2.80
CA ALA A 65 -9.31 9.20 1.54
C ALA A 65 -7.88 9.39 1.03
N MET A 66 -6.94 9.78 1.89
CA MET A 66 -5.55 9.99 1.49
C MET A 66 -4.85 8.68 1.16
N PHE A 67 -5.02 7.64 1.98
CA PHE A 67 -4.46 6.31 1.75
C PHE A 67 -4.93 5.70 0.42
N ILE A 68 -6.25 5.69 0.18
CA ILE A 68 -6.83 5.13 -1.04
C ILE A 68 -6.37 5.92 -2.28
N ALA A 69 -6.28 7.25 -2.20
CA ALA A 69 -5.79 8.07 -3.30
C ALA A 69 -4.36 7.71 -3.70
N GLN A 70 -3.48 7.45 -2.74
CA GLN A 70 -2.13 6.99 -3.00
C GLN A 70 -2.13 5.60 -3.64
N CYS A 71 -2.90 4.66 -3.09
CA CYS A 71 -3.01 3.30 -3.63
C CYS A 71 -3.54 3.28 -5.08
N LEU A 72 -4.57 4.08 -5.39
CA LEU A 72 -5.15 4.18 -6.74
C LEU A 72 -4.09 4.63 -7.75
N HIS A 73 -3.30 5.63 -7.41
CA HIS A 73 -2.23 6.10 -8.29
C HIS A 73 -1.12 5.05 -8.46
N GLU A 74 -0.57 4.53 -7.36
CA GLU A 74 0.58 3.60 -7.38
C GLU A 74 0.28 2.30 -8.12
N SER A 75 -0.95 1.79 -8.00
CA SER A 75 -1.37 0.53 -8.62
C SER A 75 -2.07 0.69 -9.98
N GLY A 76 -2.21 1.92 -10.50
CA GLY A 76 -3.01 2.18 -11.70
C GLY A 76 -4.45 1.71 -11.53
N GLU A 77 -5.09 2.16 -10.44
CA GLU A 77 -6.46 1.78 -10.05
C GLU A 77 -6.60 0.26 -9.81
N PHE A 78 -5.70 -0.29 -9.00
CA PHE A 78 -5.65 -1.72 -8.62
C PHE A 78 -5.30 -2.68 -9.76
N ARG A 79 -4.86 -2.16 -10.91
CA ARG A 79 -4.52 -2.97 -12.08
C ARG A 79 -3.20 -3.70 -11.91
N TYR A 80 -2.21 -3.03 -11.34
CA TYR A 80 -0.83 -3.51 -11.29
C TYR A 80 -0.45 -3.83 -9.85
N LEU A 81 -0.40 -5.13 -9.52
CA LEU A 81 0.04 -5.63 -8.23
C LEU A 81 1.49 -6.10 -8.26
N ALA A 82 2.15 -6.02 -9.41
CA ALA A 82 3.56 -6.29 -9.58
C ALA A 82 4.17 -5.32 -10.59
N GLU A 83 5.41 -4.93 -10.36
CA GLU A 83 6.19 -4.08 -11.25
C GLU A 83 6.33 -4.73 -12.63
N LEU A 84 6.02 -3.94 -13.66
CA LEU A 84 6.20 -4.34 -15.05
C LEU A 84 7.64 -4.05 -15.47
N GLY A 85 8.39 -5.07 -15.77
CA GLY A 85 9.76 -4.94 -16.24
C GLY A 85 10.31 -6.29 -16.70
N ASN A 86 11.12 -6.27 -17.75
CA ASN A 86 11.89 -7.45 -18.14
C ASN A 86 13.13 -7.59 -17.23
N ASP A 87 13.78 -8.73 -17.30
CA ASP A 87 14.93 -9.06 -16.46
C ASP A 87 16.05 -8.03 -16.59
N LYS A 88 16.30 -7.52 -17.80
CA LYS A 88 17.30 -6.47 -18.05
C LYS A 88 16.99 -5.18 -17.29
N TYR A 89 15.73 -4.77 -17.24
CA TYR A 89 15.31 -3.58 -16.48
C TYR A 89 15.41 -3.81 -14.97
N LEU A 90 15.03 -5.00 -14.50
CA LEU A 90 15.03 -5.35 -13.07
C LEU A 90 16.44 -5.62 -12.53
N ALA A 91 17.41 -5.96 -13.39
CA ALA A 91 18.81 -6.14 -13.03
C ALA A 91 19.46 -4.89 -12.38
N LYS A 92 18.88 -3.71 -12.57
CA LYS A 92 19.30 -2.49 -11.85
C LYS A 92 19.18 -2.60 -10.33
N TYR A 93 18.31 -3.50 -9.83
CA TYR A 93 18.11 -3.74 -8.42
C TYR A 93 19.06 -4.83 -7.86
N ASP A 94 19.78 -5.54 -8.71
CA ASP A 94 20.61 -6.69 -8.36
C ASP A 94 22.00 -6.29 -7.85
N THR A 95 22.55 -5.20 -8.37
CA THR A 95 23.94 -4.83 -8.09
C THR A 95 24.08 -3.34 -7.73
N GLY A 96 25.26 -2.97 -7.23
CA GLY A 96 25.64 -1.59 -7.01
C GLY A 96 24.92 -0.92 -5.82
N THR A 97 24.84 0.42 -5.87
CA THR A 97 24.32 1.22 -4.77
C THR A 97 22.81 0.98 -4.53
N LEU A 98 22.06 0.70 -5.61
CA LEU A 98 20.61 0.51 -5.48
C LEU A 98 20.30 -0.84 -4.82
N ALA A 99 21.03 -1.91 -5.16
CA ALA A 99 20.91 -3.20 -4.48
C ALA A 99 21.18 -3.04 -2.97
N LYS A 100 22.28 -2.38 -2.59
CA LYS A 100 22.60 -2.09 -1.19
C LYS A 100 21.49 -1.34 -0.45
N ARG A 101 20.88 -0.32 -1.08
CA ARG A 101 19.77 0.45 -0.49
C ARG A 101 18.53 -0.40 -0.27
N LEU A 102 18.30 -1.38 -1.12
CA LEU A 102 17.15 -2.28 -1.08
C LEU A 102 17.41 -3.50 -0.18
N GLY A 103 18.64 -3.66 0.33
CA GLY A 103 19.06 -4.81 1.12
C GLY A 103 19.12 -6.11 0.32
N ASN A 104 19.21 -6.00 -1.00
CA ASN A 104 19.53 -7.10 -1.90
C ASN A 104 21.02 -7.46 -1.75
N THR A 105 21.38 -8.67 -2.09
CA THR A 105 22.80 -9.06 -2.15
C THR A 105 23.50 -8.24 -3.25
N PRO A 106 24.79 -7.96 -3.13
CA PRO A 106 25.50 -7.16 -4.12
C PRO A 106 25.88 -7.94 -5.39
N GLU A 107 25.69 -9.24 -5.36
CA GLU A 107 25.96 -10.19 -6.46
C GLU A 107 24.80 -10.16 -7.47
N ALA A 108 25.10 -10.45 -8.72
CA ALA A 108 24.08 -10.60 -9.78
C ALA A 108 23.41 -11.99 -9.67
N ASP A 109 22.61 -12.19 -8.63
CA ASP A 109 22.02 -13.50 -8.28
C ASP A 109 20.49 -13.57 -8.46
N GLY A 110 19.89 -12.50 -9.00
CA GLY A 110 18.47 -12.45 -9.32
C GLY A 110 17.58 -11.84 -8.21
N ASP A 111 18.17 -11.30 -7.15
CA ASP A 111 17.42 -10.60 -6.09
C ASP A 111 16.59 -9.43 -6.65
N GLY A 112 17.07 -8.78 -7.71
CA GLY A 112 16.35 -7.69 -8.37
C GLY A 112 15.01 -8.14 -8.98
N GLN A 113 15.01 -9.27 -9.65
CA GLN A 113 13.82 -9.89 -10.22
C GLN A 113 12.94 -10.51 -9.14
N LEU A 114 13.58 -11.15 -8.15
CA LEU A 114 12.88 -11.84 -7.07
C LEU A 114 12.12 -10.89 -6.19
N TYR A 115 12.76 -9.78 -5.78
CA TYR A 115 12.18 -8.78 -4.87
C TYR A 115 11.79 -7.47 -5.58
N LYS A 116 11.34 -7.57 -6.83
CA LYS A 116 10.76 -6.44 -7.56
C LYS A 116 9.53 -5.88 -6.85
N GLY A 117 9.09 -4.70 -7.24
CA GLY A 117 7.92 -4.04 -6.65
C GLY A 117 6.67 -4.90 -6.70
N ARG A 118 5.98 -5.12 -5.56
CA ARG A 118 4.70 -5.82 -5.46
C ARG A 118 3.77 -5.17 -4.44
N GLY A 119 2.47 -5.45 -4.58
CA GLY A 119 1.39 -4.87 -3.78
C GLY A 119 0.97 -3.49 -4.26
N LEU A 120 0.01 -2.87 -3.57
CA LEU A 120 -0.59 -1.59 -3.99
C LEU A 120 0.38 -0.39 -3.93
N ILE A 121 1.42 -0.44 -3.07
CA ILE A 121 2.44 0.61 -2.92
C ILE A 121 3.84 0.08 -3.32
N GLN A 122 3.90 -0.99 -4.08
CA GLN A 122 5.12 -1.52 -4.70
C GLN A 122 6.28 -1.72 -3.69
N ILE A 123 6.09 -2.64 -2.73
CA ILE A 123 7.16 -3.08 -1.82
C ILE A 123 8.30 -3.66 -2.64
N THR A 124 9.50 -3.08 -2.54
CA THR A 124 10.67 -3.43 -3.37
C THR A 124 11.90 -3.69 -2.50
N GLY A 125 12.68 -4.70 -2.85
CA GLY A 125 13.94 -5.07 -2.22
C GLY A 125 13.82 -6.02 -1.04
N ARG A 126 14.82 -6.88 -0.89
CA ARG A 126 14.87 -7.96 0.11
C ARG A 126 14.60 -7.48 1.54
N TYR A 127 15.20 -6.33 1.93
CA TYR A 127 14.99 -5.78 3.26
C TYR A 127 13.52 -5.44 3.51
N ASN A 128 12.86 -4.75 2.57
CA ASN A 128 11.44 -4.38 2.73
C ASN A 128 10.52 -5.61 2.71
N TYR A 129 10.84 -6.62 1.89
CA TYR A 129 10.11 -7.90 1.90
C TYR A 129 10.25 -8.62 3.25
N GLN A 130 11.45 -8.62 3.84
CA GLN A 130 11.68 -9.20 5.16
C GLN A 130 10.89 -8.48 6.25
N GLN A 131 10.94 -7.14 6.29
CA GLN A 131 10.22 -6.35 7.30
C GLN A 131 8.70 -6.50 7.14
N CYS A 132 8.21 -6.41 5.92
CA CYS A 132 6.80 -6.63 5.61
C CYS A 132 6.36 -8.05 5.97
N GLY A 133 7.17 -9.06 5.63
CA GLY A 133 6.91 -10.46 5.97
C GLY A 133 6.80 -10.70 7.46
N HIS A 134 7.70 -10.12 8.25
CA HIS A 134 7.64 -10.20 9.72
C HIS A 134 6.36 -9.53 10.26
N ALA A 135 6.02 -8.34 9.77
CA ALA A 135 4.85 -7.61 10.23
C ALA A 135 3.53 -8.30 9.86
N LEU A 136 3.45 -8.92 8.68
CA LEU A 136 2.26 -9.62 8.20
C LEU A 136 2.24 -11.12 8.55
N GLN A 137 3.30 -11.66 9.17
CA GLN A 137 3.50 -13.09 9.44
C GLN A 137 3.44 -13.94 8.15
N LEU A 138 4.03 -13.42 7.08
CA LEU A 138 4.11 -14.07 5.77
C LEU A 138 5.57 -14.42 5.43
N THR A 139 5.78 -15.54 4.75
CA THR A 139 7.11 -16.00 4.30
C THR A 139 7.54 -15.32 3.01
N LEU A 140 7.55 -13.97 2.98
CA LEU A 140 7.74 -13.18 1.77
C LEU A 140 9.12 -13.35 1.13
N LEU A 141 10.16 -13.71 1.88
CA LEU A 141 11.48 -14.02 1.32
C LEU A 141 11.48 -15.32 0.53
N LYS A 142 10.62 -16.29 0.88
CA LYS A 142 10.48 -17.56 0.16
C LYS A 142 9.46 -17.46 -0.98
N THR A 143 8.40 -16.70 -0.76
CA THR A 143 7.25 -16.61 -1.68
C THR A 143 6.84 -15.14 -1.84
N PRO A 144 7.66 -14.32 -2.52
CA PRO A 144 7.39 -12.89 -2.69
C PRO A 144 6.10 -12.61 -3.46
N GLN A 145 5.65 -13.56 -4.31
CA GLN A 145 4.41 -13.48 -5.10
C GLN A 145 3.15 -13.41 -4.22
N LEU A 146 3.23 -13.74 -2.94
CA LEU A 146 2.11 -13.56 -2.01
C LEU A 146 1.58 -12.12 -2.00
N LEU A 147 2.44 -11.11 -2.25
CA LEU A 147 2.03 -9.72 -2.33
C LEU A 147 1.21 -9.37 -3.59
N GLU A 148 1.10 -10.28 -4.55
CA GLU A 148 0.23 -10.14 -5.73
C GLU A 148 -1.22 -10.59 -5.43
N ASN A 149 -1.45 -11.26 -4.30
CA ASN A 149 -2.80 -11.55 -3.83
C ASN A 149 -3.46 -10.25 -3.35
N PRO A 150 -4.70 -9.92 -3.75
CA PRO A 150 -5.35 -8.66 -3.40
C PRO A 150 -5.37 -8.36 -1.89
N ARG A 151 -5.62 -9.37 -1.04
CA ARG A 151 -5.62 -9.21 0.42
C ARG A 151 -4.25 -8.81 0.96
N HIS A 152 -3.21 -9.49 0.51
CA HIS A 152 -1.84 -9.19 0.94
C HIS A 152 -1.32 -7.88 0.33
N ALA A 153 -1.79 -7.52 -0.87
CA ALA A 153 -1.48 -6.25 -1.50
C ALA A 153 -2.04 -5.06 -0.70
N VAL A 154 -3.27 -5.17 -0.16
CA VAL A 154 -3.84 -4.17 0.75
C VAL A 154 -3.09 -4.17 2.08
N ALA A 155 -2.85 -5.34 2.67
CA ALA A 155 -2.17 -5.45 3.97
C ALA A 155 -0.75 -4.88 3.93
N SER A 156 0.02 -5.14 2.87
CA SER A 156 1.37 -4.59 2.71
C SER A 156 1.38 -3.07 2.54
N ALA A 157 0.38 -2.52 1.85
CA ALA A 157 0.22 -1.07 1.74
C ALA A 157 -0.12 -0.43 3.09
N CYS A 158 -1.01 -1.04 3.87
CA CYS A 158 -1.34 -0.59 5.22
C CYS A 158 -0.12 -0.67 6.17
N TRP A 159 0.66 -1.75 6.09
CA TRP A 159 1.93 -1.86 6.81
C TRP A 159 2.88 -0.73 6.45
N PHE A 160 3.15 -0.50 5.17
CA PHE A 160 4.01 0.59 4.70
C PHE A 160 3.54 1.96 5.23
N TRP A 161 2.23 2.21 5.16
CA TRP A 161 1.61 3.43 5.66
C TRP A 161 1.88 3.64 7.16
N ALA A 162 1.74 2.60 7.96
CA ALA A 162 2.00 2.63 9.40
C ALA A 162 3.49 2.78 9.70
N ASP A 163 4.38 2.04 9.02
CA ASP A 163 5.83 2.10 9.17
C ASP A 163 6.36 3.53 8.92
N LYS A 164 5.87 4.17 7.86
CA LYS A 164 6.23 5.56 7.51
C LYS A 164 5.42 6.61 8.29
N LYS A 165 4.53 6.20 9.22
CA LYS A 165 3.70 7.08 10.06
C LYS A 165 2.88 8.10 9.25
N LEU A 166 2.31 7.65 8.11
CA LEU A 166 1.68 8.54 7.13
C LEU A 166 0.33 9.10 7.60
N ASN A 167 -0.30 8.53 8.63
CA ASN A 167 -1.50 9.10 9.24
C ASN A 167 -1.34 10.58 9.63
N ARG A 168 -0.14 10.99 10.09
CA ARG A 168 0.15 12.39 10.44
C ARG A 168 -0.07 13.37 9.30
N PHE A 169 0.22 12.96 8.07
CA PHE A 169 -0.01 13.79 6.90
C PHE A 169 -1.49 13.83 6.52
N ALA A 170 -2.19 12.70 6.65
CA ALA A 170 -3.62 12.64 6.38
C ALA A 170 -4.42 13.49 7.37
N ASP A 171 -4.07 13.42 8.66
CA ASP A 171 -4.71 14.20 9.72
C ASP A 171 -4.53 15.73 9.52
N ASN A 172 -3.45 16.15 8.84
CA ASN A 172 -3.14 17.56 8.56
C ASN A 172 -3.37 17.95 7.08
N ASN A 173 -4.03 17.12 6.28
CA ASN A 173 -4.30 17.35 4.85
C ASN A 173 -3.04 17.60 3.99
N GLN A 174 -1.89 17.05 4.37
CA GLN A 174 -0.58 17.25 3.74
C GLN A 174 -0.30 16.20 2.65
N ILE A 175 -1.13 16.15 1.61
CA ILE A 175 -1.00 15.15 0.54
C ILE A 175 0.32 15.23 -0.22
N THR A 176 0.88 16.43 -0.39
CA THR A 176 2.16 16.63 -1.07
C THR A 176 3.31 15.98 -0.31
N ASP A 177 3.36 16.14 1.02
CA ASP A 177 4.41 15.55 1.85
C ASP A 177 4.24 14.04 1.98
N CYS A 178 3.00 13.57 2.09
CA CYS A 178 2.68 12.15 2.00
C CYS A 178 3.20 11.54 0.68
N THR A 179 2.94 12.20 -0.44
CA THR A 179 3.41 11.77 -1.76
C THR A 179 4.95 11.72 -1.82
N ARG A 180 5.64 12.71 -1.27
CA ARG A 180 7.12 12.71 -1.23
C ARG A 180 7.69 11.52 -0.48
N VAL A 181 7.06 11.12 0.62
CA VAL A 181 7.51 9.94 1.39
C VAL A 181 7.30 8.64 0.61
N ILE A 182 6.18 8.51 -0.12
CA ILE A 182 5.85 7.30 -0.87
C ILE A 182 6.70 7.18 -2.14
N ASN A 183 6.81 8.27 -2.90
CA ASN A 183 7.38 8.28 -4.26
C ASN A 183 8.83 8.79 -4.32
N GLY A 184 9.34 9.38 -3.25
CA GLY A 184 10.63 10.07 -3.25
C GLY A 184 10.62 11.43 -3.93
N GLY A 185 9.46 11.89 -4.44
CA GLY A 185 9.27 13.15 -5.15
C GLY A 185 7.79 13.52 -5.28
N THR A 186 7.45 14.24 -6.33
CA THR A 186 6.07 14.70 -6.59
C THR A 186 5.49 14.12 -7.89
N ASN A 187 6.02 13.00 -8.37
CA ASN A 187 5.50 12.34 -9.57
C ASN A 187 4.04 11.92 -9.34
N GLY A 188 3.18 12.26 -10.31
CA GLY A 188 1.75 11.94 -10.22
C GLY A 188 0.97 12.75 -9.18
N LEU A 189 1.55 13.81 -8.57
CA LEU A 189 0.89 14.58 -7.51
C LEU A 189 -0.49 15.11 -7.92
N LYS A 190 -0.62 15.63 -9.15
CA LYS A 190 -1.90 16.14 -9.66
C LYS A 190 -2.99 15.06 -9.64
N GLU A 191 -2.65 13.84 -10.07
CA GLU A 191 -3.60 12.73 -10.11
C GLU A 191 -3.97 12.26 -8.71
N ARG A 192 -2.99 12.17 -7.79
CA ARG A 192 -3.22 11.81 -6.38
C ARG A 192 -4.15 12.81 -5.69
N ILE A 193 -3.96 14.12 -5.96
CA ILE A 193 -4.85 15.19 -5.47
C ILE A 193 -6.26 15.04 -6.06
N ASP A 194 -6.41 14.68 -7.34
CA ASP A 194 -7.70 14.47 -7.97
C ASP A 194 -8.46 13.31 -7.29
N TYR A 195 -7.81 12.15 -7.12
CA TYR A 195 -8.38 11.02 -6.37
C TYR A 195 -8.74 11.41 -4.93
N TRP A 196 -7.84 12.08 -4.24
CA TRP A 196 -8.05 12.48 -2.86
C TRP A 196 -9.25 13.43 -2.69
N ARG A 197 -9.40 14.44 -3.56
CA ARG A 197 -10.54 15.35 -3.56
C ARG A 197 -11.85 14.61 -3.81
N LYS A 198 -11.89 13.73 -4.80
CA LYS A 198 -13.08 12.93 -5.10
C LYS A 198 -13.47 12.02 -3.96
N LEU A 199 -12.50 11.37 -3.31
CA LEU A 199 -12.77 10.55 -2.13
C LEU A 199 -13.27 11.37 -0.95
N ARG A 200 -12.72 12.57 -0.72
CA ARG A 200 -13.23 13.49 0.31
C ARG A 200 -14.69 13.84 0.06
N LEU A 201 -15.04 14.20 -1.16
CA LEU A 201 -16.44 14.47 -1.53
C LEU A 201 -17.32 13.25 -1.30
N ALA A 202 -16.89 12.07 -1.75
CA ALA A 202 -17.64 10.82 -1.59
C ALA A 202 -17.83 10.45 -0.10
N PHE A 203 -16.89 10.84 0.77
CA PHE A 203 -16.94 10.61 2.22
C PHE A 203 -17.59 11.76 2.99
N GLY A 204 -18.12 12.78 2.32
CA GLY A 204 -18.78 13.92 2.95
C GLY A 204 -17.87 14.78 3.82
N ILE A 205 -16.57 14.84 3.53
CA ILE A 205 -15.58 15.68 4.22
C ILE A 205 -15.13 16.84 3.34
N ALA A 206 -15.17 18.05 3.92
CA ALA A 206 -14.77 19.29 3.23
C ALA A 206 -13.23 19.35 2.98
#